data_b788df418e0b59c07d8e59bea7d881b2
#
_entry.id   b788df418e0b59c07d8e59bea7d881b2
#
_cell.length_a   1.000
_cell.length_b   1.000
_cell.length_c   1.000
_cell.angle_alpha   90.00
_cell.angle_beta   90.00
_cell.angle_gamma   90.00
#
_symmetry.space_group_name_H-M   'P 1'
#
loop_
_entity.id
_entity.type
_entity.pdbx_description
1 polymer ?
#
loop_
_entity_poly.entity_id
_entity_poly.type
_entity_poly.pdbx_seq_one_letter_code
_entity_poly.pdbx_strand_id
1 'polypeptide(L)'
;STPLYSSAASDVYKRQTGTDTDGYMEFEARLNHMELCQVDDFLKVVDFDMIKCLMTAEPEVAEQYEKELAALVSPDLNVFRSEPYFIEITVKGVDKAESIARLLEHIGMKREQCICCGDGFNDKTMVEYAGVGVAMGNAQQVVKDVADYVTASCDEDGLVEVIKKFVL
;
A
#
# COMPACT_ATOMS: atom_id res chain seq x y z
N SER A 1 -10.19 -13.52 21.02
CA SER A 1 -10.07 -12.35 20.14
C SER A 1 -8.64 -12.26 19.63
N THR A 2 -8.44 -12.30 18.36
CA THR A 2 -7.11 -12.11 17.74
C THR A 2 -6.74 -10.64 17.92
N PRO A 3 -5.58 -10.31 18.48
CA PRO A 3 -5.20 -8.93 18.68
C PRO A 3 -4.94 -8.25 17.33
N LEU A 4 -5.42 -7.02 17.19
CA LEU A 4 -5.01 -6.09 16.15
C LEU A 4 -3.86 -5.26 16.69
N TYR A 5 -2.79 -5.19 15.92
CA TYR A 5 -1.65 -4.34 16.21
C TYR A 5 -1.70 -3.11 15.32
N SER A 6 -1.53 -1.93 15.89
CA SER A 6 -1.56 -0.68 15.13
C SER A 6 -0.27 0.09 15.29
N SER A 7 0.19 0.69 14.19
CA SER A 7 1.32 1.59 14.17
C SER A 7 1.00 2.86 13.41
N ALA A 8 1.65 3.97 13.77
CA ALA A 8 1.63 5.22 13.02
C ALA A 8 3.05 5.61 12.66
N ALA A 9 3.25 5.99 11.41
CA ALA A 9 4.52 6.56 10.95
C ALA A 9 4.45 8.08 11.08
N SER A 10 5.29 8.66 11.95
CA SER A 10 5.32 10.10 12.21
C SER A 10 6.29 10.86 11.32
N ASP A 11 7.27 10.15 10.83
CA ASP A 11 8.29 10.76 9.98
C ASP A 11 8.82 9.66 9.05
N VAL A 12 9.03 9.99 7.80
CA VAL A 12 9.43 9.04 6.75
C VAL A 12 10.73 8.30 7.11
N TYR A 13 11.38 8.66 8.21
CA TYR A 13 12.74 8.21 8.48
C TYR A 13 13.04 7.66 9.87
N LYS A 14 12.14 7.65 10.87
CA LYS A 14 12.67 7.43 12.23
C LYS A 14 11.92 6.53 13.20
N ARG A 15 10.60 6.40 13.16
CA ARG A 15 9.92 5.67 14.24
C ARG A 15 8.58 5.08 13.83
N GLN A 16 8.39 3.83 14.14
CA GLN A 16 7.10 3.16 14.15
C GLN A 16 6.70 2.90 15.61
N THR A 17 5.46 3.24 15.96
CA THR A 17 4.98 3.16 17.35
C THR A 17 3.72 2.32 17.41
N GLY A 18 3.64 1.40 18.34
CA GLY A 18 2.48 0.54 18.55
C GLY A 18 2.35 0.09 19.99
N THR A 19 1.17 -0.44 20.36
CA THR A 19 0.91 -0.97 21.71
C THR A 19 1.55 -2.33 21.94
N ASP A 20 1.75 -3.09 20.86
CA ASP A 20 2.43 -4.38 20.88
C ASP A 20 3.14 -4.58 19.54
N THR A 21 3.96 -5.62 19.44
CA THR A 21 4.67 -5.96 18.20
C THR A 21 4.32 -7.39 17.78
N ASP A 22 4.27 -7.60 16.48
CA ASP A 22 4.21 -8.91 15.85
C ASP A 22 5.31 -9.08 14.81
N GLY A 23 5.42 -10.26 14.23
CA GLY A 23 6.44 -10.56 13.21
C GLY A 23 6.31 -9.71 11.95
N TYR A 24 5.11 -9.25 11.60
CA TYR A 24 4.87 -8.39 10.43
C TYR A 24 5.36 -6.96 10.68
N MET A 25 5.10 -6.40 11.87
CA MET A 25 5.62 -5.08 12.25
C MET A 25 7.14 -5.08 12.36
N GLU A 26 7.72 -6.14 12.94
CA GLU A 26 9.18 -6.29 13.03
C GLU A 26 9.82 -6.41 11.65
N PHE A 27 9.18 -7.13 10.73
CA PHE A 27 9.63 -7.26 9.34
C PHE A 27 9.60 -5.90 8.64
N GLU A 28 8.50 -5.17 8.72
CA GLU A 28 8.31 -3.85 8.11
C GLU A 28 9.33 -2.83 8.65
N ALA A 29 9.51 -2.77 9.96
CA ALA A 29 10.47 -1.90 10.60
C ALA A 29 11.91 -2.19 10.15
N ARG A 30 12.28 -3.47 10.07
CA ARG A 30 13.60 -3.89 9.61
C ARG A 30 13.83 -3.54 8.14
N LEU A 31 12.82 -3.76 7.28
CA LEU A 31 12.90 -3.47 5.85
C LEU A 31 13.13 -1.98 5.58
N ASN A 32 12.44 -1.15 6.36
CA ASN A 32 12.49 0.31 6.21
C ASN A 32 13.55 0.99 7.12
N HIS A 33 14.38 0.20 7.83
CA HIS A 33 15.38 0.72 8.78
C HIS A 33 14.78 1.65 9.84
N MET A 34 13.57 1.33 10.31
CA MET A 34 12.87 2.09 11.34
C MET A 34 13.06 1.45 12.71
N GLU A 35 13.07 2.30 13.75
CA GLU A 35 13.04 1.87 15.13
C GLU A 35 11.60 1.56 15.57
N LEU A 36 11.39 0.39 16.17
CA LEU A 36 10.13 0.06 16.84
C LEU A 36 10.11 0.64 18.24
N CYS A 37 9.04 1.33 18.58
CA CYS A 37 8.80 1.88 19.90
C CYS A 37 7.51 1.31 20.46
N GLN A 38 7.63 0.37 21.39
CA GLN A 38 6.46 -0.17 22.09
C GLN A 38 5.97 0.81 23.14
N VAL A 39 4.67 1.03 23.22
CA VAL A 39 4.03 1.97 24.13
C VAL A 39 2.78 1.39 24.74
N ASP A 40 2.48 1.74 26.00
CA ASP A 40 1.30 1.25 26.73
C ASP A 40 -0.01 1.87 26.20
N ASP A 41 0.05 3.08 25.67
CA ASP A 41 -1.10 3.82 25.17
C ASP A 41 -0.69 4.61 23.91
N PHE A 42 -1.10 4.10 22.77
CA PHE A 42 -0.78 4.67 21.48
C PHE A 42 -1.28 6.12 21.33
N LEU A 43 -2.51 6.40 21.78
CA LEU A 43 -3.10 7.74 21.62
C LEU A 43 -2.41 8.81 22.45
N LYS A 44 -1.73 8.44 23.55
CA LYS A 44 -1.00 9.40 24.37
C LYS A 44 0.35 9.84 23.79
N VAL A 45 0.89 9.04 22.86
CA VAL A 45 2.22 9.31 22.29
C VAL A 45 2.15 9.82 20.86
N VAL A 46 0.99 9.73 20.21
CA VAL A 46 0.76 10.29 18.88
C VAL A 46 0.32 11.74 19.07
N ASP A 47 1.30 12.63 19.08
CA ASP A 47 1.16 14.09 19.21
C ASP A 47 1.52 14.85 17.91
N PHE A 48 1.45 14.16 16.78
CA PHE A 48 1.81 14.63 15.45
C PHE A 48 0.71 14.31 14.42
N ASP A 49 0.73 15.01 13.29
CA ASP A 49 -0.16 14.74 12.17
C ASP A 49 0.20 13.41 11.51
N MET A 50 -0.69 12.43 11.63
CA MET A 50 -0.48 11.11 11.02
C MET A 50 -0.73 11.16 9.52
N ILE A 51 0.23 10.70 8.74
CA ILE A 51 0.10 10.56 7.28
C ILE A 51 -0.73 9.31 6.96
N LYS A 52 -0.46 8.21 7.65
CA LYS A 52 -1.21 6.95 7.57
C LYS A 52 -1.15 6.19 8.88
N CYS A 53 -2.13 5.33 9.09
CA CYS A 53 -2.08 4.29 10.11
C CYS A 53 -1.92 2.93 9.42
N LEU A 54 -0.97 2.14 9.89
CA LEU A 54 -0.74 0.76 9.45
C LEU A 54 -1.15 -0.18 10.59
N MET A 55 -1.96 -1.18 10.26
CA MET A 55 -2.36 -2.23 11.19
C MET A 55 -1.92 -3.57 10.63
N THR A 56 -1.57 -4.49 11.52
CA THR A 56 -1.17 -5.85 11.16
C THR A 56 -2.12 -6.88 11.75
N ALA A 57 -2.37 -7.95 11.02
CA ALA A 57 -3.11 -9.12 11.50
C ALA A 57 -2.79 -10.32 10.60
N GLU A 58 -3.16 -11.53 11.05
CA GLU A 58 -3.16 -12.69 10.16
C GLU A 58 -4.05 -12.45 8.94
N PRO A 59 -3.70 -12.95 7.73
CA PRO A 59 -4.36 -12.60 6.47
C PRO A 59 -5.88 -12.73 6.45
N GLU A 60 -6.43 -13.81 7.02
CA GLU A 60 -7.88 -14.03 7.07
C GLU A 60 -8.59 -13.02 7.99
N VAL A 61 -7.89 -12.63 9.07
CA VAL A 61 -8.38 -11.63 10.04
C VAL A 61 -8.27 -10.22 9.42
N ALA A 62 -7.17 -9.93 8.75
CA ALA A 62 -6.97 -8.65 8.06
C ALA A 62 -8.04 -8.40 7.00
N GLU A 63 -8.44 -9.42 6.23
CA GLU A 63 -9.53 -9.29 5.25
C GLU A 63 -10.88 -8.96 5.89
N GLN A 64 -11.19 -9.56 7.04
CA GLN A 64 -12.42 -9.26 7.78
C GLN A 64 -12.38 -7.82 8.31
N TYR A 65 -11.29 -7.44 8.97
CA TYR A 65 -11.15 -6.11 9.58
C TYR A 65 -11.07 -4.98 8.57
N GLU A 66 -10.51 -5.18 7.39
CA GLU A 66 -10.58 -4.21 6.31
C GLU A 66 -12.02 -3.79 6.03
N LYS A 67 -12.94 -4.77 5.91
CA LYS A 67 -14.36 -4.53 5.64
C LYS A 67 -15.08 -3.86 6.83
N GLU A 68 -14.78 -4.31 8.05
CA GLU A 68 -15.38 -3.76 9.27
C GLU A 68 -14.91 -2.33 9.53
N LEU A 69 -13.62 -2.07 9.40
CA LEU A 69 -13.05 -0.73 9.60
C LEU A 69 -13.52 0.25 8.54
N ALA A 70 -13.60 -0.16 7.27
CA ALA A 70 -14.14 0.68 6.20
C ALA A 70 -15.59 1.15 6.47
N ALA A 71 -16.37 0.36 7.21
CA ALA A 71 -17.72 0.72 7.61
C ALA A 71 -17.78 1.61 8.88
N LEU A 72 -16.73 1.63 9.69
CA LEU A 72 -16.68 2.33 10.98
C LEU A 72 -15.98 3.68 10.91
N VAL A 73 -14.95 3.81 10.05
CA VAL A 73 -14.18 5.06 9.94
C VAL A 73 -14.94 6.13 9.19
N SER A 74 -14.48 7.38 9.31
CA SER A 74 -15.02 8.52 8.58
C SER A 74 -15.03 8.25 7.06
N PRO A 75 -16.07 8.71 6.33
CA PRO A 75 -16.10 8.65 4.87
C PRO A 75 -14.97 9.43 4.19
N ASP A 76 -14.24 10.24 4.94
CA ASP A 76 -13.06 10.97 4.47
C ASP A 76 -11.77 10.14 4.55
N LEU A 77 -11.85 8.90 5.02
CA LEU A 77 -10.72 7.98 5.10
C LEU A 77 -10.89 6.81 4.12
N ASN A 78 -9.76 6.34 3.62
CA ASN A 78 -9.65 5.08 2.89
C ASN A 78 -9.14 3.99 3.85
N VAL A 79 -9.71 2.79 3.74
CA VAL A 79 -9.21 1.58 4.39
C VAL A 79 -8.98 0.55 3.30
N PHE A 80 -7.78 0.02 3.21
CA PHE A 80 -7.43 -0.99 2.21
C PHE A 80 -6.25 -1.83 2.68
N ARG A 81 -6.08 -3.01 2.10
CA ARG A 81 -4.86 -3.82 2.32
C ARG A 81 -3.79 -3.47 1.29
N SER A 82 -2.54 -3.27 1.74
CA SER A 82 -1.37 -3.19 0.86
C SER A 82 -0.74 -4.56 0.65
N GLU A 83 -0.73 -5.38 1.70
CA GLU A 83 -0.34 -6.78 1.72
C GLU A 83 -1.44 -7.63 2.37
N PRO A 84 -1.45 -8.96 2.24
CA PRO A 84 -2.47 -9.80 2.85
C PRO A 84 -2.66 -9.56 4.36
N TYR A 85 -1.60 -9.17 5.05
CA TYR A 85 -1.52 -8.96 6.51
C TYR A 85 -1.43 -7.49 6.93
N PHE A 86 -1.37 -6.54 5.99
CA PHE A 86 -1.32 -5.09 6.25
C PHE A 86 -2.63 -4.41 5.89
N ILE A 87 -3.23 -3.71 6.85
CA ILE A 87 -4.37 -2.81 6.63
C ILE A 87 -3.87 -1.37 6.77
N GLU A 88 -4.06 -0.57 5.74
CA GLU A 88 -3.71 0.85 5.73
C GLU A 88 -4.95 1.72 5.85
N ILE A 89 -4.84 2.77 6.66
CA ILE A 89 -5.86 3.82 6.78
C ILE A 89 -5.19 5.13 6.38
N THR A 90 -5.71 5.76 5.34
CA THR A 90 -5.19 7.02 4.77
C THR A 90 -6.32 8.01 4.56
N VAL A 91 -5.97 9.28 4.35
CA VAL A 91 -6.94 10.29 3.93
C VAL A 91 -7.44 9.97 2.52
N LYS A 92 -8.75 10.16 2.29
CA LYS A 92 -9.37 9.95 0.98
C LYS A 92 -8.73 10.84 -0.10
N GLY A 93 -8.63 10.33 -1.31
CA GLY A 93 -7.94 11.00 -2.41
C GLY A 93 -6.41 10.93 -2.31
N VAL A 94 -5.89 10.02 -1.46
CA VAL A 94 -4.47 9.67 -1.38
C VAL A 94 -4.34 8.18 -1.62
N ASP A 95 -4.22 7.79 -2.88
CA ASP A 95 -3.83 6.46 -3.32
C ASP A 95 -2.81 6.58 -4.47
N LYS A 96 -2.33 5.45 -4.98
CA LYS A 96 -1.32 5.45 -6.04
C LYS A 96 -1.84 6.04 -7.35
N ALA A 97 -3.10 5.80 -7.72
CA ALA A 97 -3.70 6.36 -8.93
C ALA A 97 -3.84 7.88 -8.86
N GLU A 98 -4.41 8.39 -7.77
CA GLU A 98 -4.57 9.82 -7.53
C GLU A 98 -3.22 10.54 -7.49
N SER A 99 -2.21 9.92 -6.87
CA SER A 99 -0.85 10.47 -6.80
C SER A 99 -0.20 10.56 -8.19
N ILE A 100 -0.39 9.52 -9.02
CA ILE A 100 0.09 9.50 -10.40
C ILE A 100 -0.67 10.53 -11.24
N ALA A 101 -2.00 10.64 -11.10
CA ALA A 101 -2.80 11.62 -11.81
C ALA A 101 -2.31 13.05 -11.57
N ARG A 102 -2.08 13.41 -10.29
CA ARG A 102 -1.52 14.71 -9.91
C ARG A 102 -0.10 14.93 -10.45
N LEU A 103 0.74 13.91 -10.43
CA LEU A 103 2.08 13.97 -11.00
C LEU A 103 2.03 14.24 -12.51
N LEU A 104 1.22 13.48 -13.26
CA LEU A 104 1.06 13.64 -14.70
C LEU A 104 0.54 15.03 -15.04
N GLU A 105 -0.44 15.54 -14.32
CA GLU A 105 -0.93 16.93 -14.49
C GLU A 105 0.19 17.94 -14.27
N HIS A 106 0.96 17.78 -13.18
CA HIS A 106 2.07 18.69 -12.86
C HIS A 106 3.16 18.75 -13.92
N ILE A 107 3.48 17.59 -14.52
CA ILE A 107 4.51 17.51 -15.59
C ILE A 107 3.94 17.67 -17.01
N GLY A 108 2.64 17.93 -17.15
CA GLY A 108 1.96 18.15 -18.43
C GLY A 108 1.84 16.90 -19.31
N MET A 109 1.81 15.70 -18.69
CA MET A 109 1.62 14.42 -19.38
C MET A 109 0.19 13.93 -19.24
N LYS A 110 -0.22 13.07 -20.19
CA LYS A 110 -1.54 12.40 -20.17
C LYS A 110 -1.42 10.97 -19.67
N ARG A 111 -2.51 10.43 -19.12
CA ARG A 111 -2.56 9.04 -18.62
C ARG A 111 -2.17 8.02 -19.71
N GLU A 112 -2.52 8.27 -20.97
CA GLU A 112 -2.20 7.42 -22.12
C GLU A 112 -0.68 7.31 -22.39
N GLN A 113 0.12 8.18 -21.79
CA GLN A 113 1.58 8.19 -21.85
C GLN A 113 2.23 7.51 -20.64
N CYS A 114 1.43 6.95 -19.74
CA CYS A 114 1.88 6.33 -18.49
C CYS A 114 1.73 4.82 -18.57
N ILE A 115 2.78 4.11 -18.18
CA ILE A 115 2.77 2.67 -17.92
C ILE A 115 2.91 2.48 -16.41
N CYS A 116 1.99 1.77 -15.79
CA CYS A 116 2.09 1.41 -14.37
C CYS A 116 2.28 -0.09 -14.22
N CYS A 117 3.28 -0.48 -13.46
CA CYS A 117 3.54 -1.88 -13.13
C CYS A 117 3.34 -2.07 -11.62
N GLY A 118 2.63 -3.11 -11.22
CA GLY A 118 2.34 -3.37 -9.82
C GLY A 118 2.12 -4.83 -9.50
N ASP A 119 2.17 -5.17 -8.20
CA ASP A 119 1.97 -6.54 -7.71
C ASP A 119 1.10 -6.61 -6.43
N GLY A 120 1.08 -5.57 -5.59
CA GLY A 120 0.32 -5.52 -4.34
C GLY A 120 -1.12 -5.01 -4.50
N PHE A 121 -1.94 -5.22 -3.48
CA PHE A 121 -3.34 -4.75 -3.46
C PHE A 121 -3.46 -3.23 -3.67
N ASN A 122 -2.52 -2.45 -3.14
CA ASN A 122 -2.45 -1.00 -3.27
C ASN A 122 -2.04 -0.52 -4.66
N ASP A 123 -1.60 -1.42 -5.55
CA ASP A 123 -1.23 -1.10 -6.93
C ASP A 123 -2.42 -1.22 -7.89
N LYS A 124 -3.50 -1.90 -7.48
CA LYS A 124 -4.66 -2.15 -8.32
C LYS A 124 -5.16 -0.87 -8.99
N THR A 125 -5.35 0.20 -8.22
CA THR A 125 -5.91 1.46 -8.73
C THR A 125 -4.99 2.14 -9.74
N MET A 126 -3.67 2.11 -9.55
CA MET A 126 -2.73 2.70 -10.50
C MET A 126 -2.61 1.87 -11.78
N VAL A 127 -2.69 0.54 -11.67
CA VAL A 127 -2.69 -0.37 -12.83
C VAL A 127 -3.95 -0.16 -13.66
N GLU A 128 -5.12 -0.04 -13.03
CA GLU A 128 -6.38 0.26 -13.71
C GLU A 128 -6.43 1.68 -14.31
N TYR A 129 -5.77 2.64 -13.67
CA TYR A 129 -5.75 4.04 -14.11
C TYR A 129 -4.85 4.26 -15.33
N ALA A 130 -3.72 3.58 -15.45
CA ALA A 130 -2.68 3.86 -16.44
C ALA A 130 -3.17 3.79 -17.90
N GLY A 131 -2.39 4.35 -18.82
CA GLY A 131 -2.57 4.13 -20.26
C GLY A 131 -2.25 2.70 -20.67
N VAL A 132 -1.26 2.08 -19.99
CA VAL A 132 -0.97 0.64 -20.02
C VAL A 132 -0.77 0.18 -18.60
N GLY A 133 -1.68 -0.62 -18.10
CA GLY A 133 -1.60 -1.25 -16.79
C GLY A 133 -0.97 -2.64 -16.86
N VAL A 134 0.08 -2.86 -16.10
CA VAL A 134 0.83 -4.11 -16.09
C VAL A 134 0.83 -4.74 -14.70
N ALA A 135 0.42 -6.00 -14.61
CA ALA A 135 0.61 -6.81 -13.42
C ALA A 135 1.91 -7.62 -13.52
N MET A 136 2.69 -7.63 -12.45
CA MET A 136 3.85 -8.52 -12.34
C MET A 136 3.41 -9.99 -12.27
N GLY A 137 4.25 -10.92 -12.69
CA GLY A 137 3.95 -12.35 -12.64
C GLY A 137 3.66 -12.88 -11.23
N ASN A 138 4.31 -12.29 -10.22
CA ASN A 138 4.05 -12.55 -8.80
C ASN A 138 2.89 -11.74 -8.20
N ALA A 139 2.17 -10.93 -9.01
CA ALA A 139 1.10 -10.06 -8.51
C ALA A 139 -0.08 -10.83 -7.91
N GLN A 140 -0.76 -10.15 -6.97
CA GLN A 140 -2.06 -10.59 -6.45
C GLN A 140 -3.08 -10.71 -7.59
N GLN A 141 -4.00 -11.69 -7.48
CA GLN A 141 -4.96 -11.97 -8.56
C GLN A 141 -5.81 -10.74 -8.92
N VAL A 142 -6.22 -9.95 -7.92
CA VAL A 142 -7.02 -8.71 -8.12
C VAL A 142 -6.29 -7.63 -8.94
N VAL A 143 -4.97 -7.64 -8.97
CA VAL A 143 -4.15 -6.75 -9.81
C VAL A 143 -4.08 -7.30 -11.24
N LYS A 144 -3.90 -8.62 -11.38
CA LYS A 144 -3.92 -9.30 -12.69
C LYS A 144 -5.26 -9.15 -13.41
N ASP A 145 -6.36 -9.14 -12.66
CA ASP A 145 -7.72 -9.05 -13.21
C ASP A 145 -8.02 -7.69 -13.85
N VAL A 146 -7.31 -6.63 -13.46
CA VAL A 146 -7.49 -5.27 -13.99
C VAL A 146 -6.38 -4.82 -14.94
N ALA A 147 -5.34 -5.62 -15.11
CA ALA A 147 -4.19 -5.29 -15.94
C ALA A 147 -4.45 -5.54 -17.43
N ASP A 148 -3.91 -4.68 -18.29
CA ASP A 148 -3.89 -4.87 -19.74
C ASP A 148 -2.89 -5.97 -20.16
N TYR A 149 -1.85 -6.16 -19.33
CA TYR A 149 -0.79 -7.13 -19.59
C TYR A 149 -0.24 -7.71 -18.29
N VAL A 150 0.07 -9.00 -18.32
CA VAL A 150 0.79 -9.68 -17.23
C VAL A 150 2.20 -10.00 -17.72
N THR A 151 3.21 -9.45 -17.08
CA THR A 151 4.62 -9.70 -17.39
C THR A 151 5.19 -10.86 -16.55
N ALA A 152 6.48 -11.16 -16.70
CA ALA A 152 7.19 -12.10 -15.83
C ALA A 152 7.26 -11.58 -14.37
N SER A 153 7.67 -12.43 -13.45
CA SER A 153 7.85 -12.06 -12.05
C SER A 153 9.00 -11.06 -11.85
N CYS A 154 9.07 -10.47 -10.65
CA CYS A 154 10.20 -9.63 -10.27
C CYS A 154 11.53 -10.40 -10.27
N ASP A 155 11.50 -11.70 -9.98
CA ASP A 155 12.69 -12.58 -9.98
C ASP A 155 13.13 -12.98 -11.41
N GLU A 156 12.30 -12.70 -12.42
CA GLU A 156 12.53 -13.03 -13.83
C GLU A 156 12.63 -11.77 -14.71
N ASP A 157 13.02 -10.64 -14.13
CA ASP A 157 13.21 -9.37 -14.83
C ASP A 157 11.94 -8.84 -15.57
N GLY A 158 10.76 -9.06 -15.02
CA GLY A 158 9.49 -8.69 -15.64
C GLY A 158 9.40 -7.22 -16.08
N LEU A 159 9.99 -6.28 -15.33
CA LEU A 159 10.04 -4.87 -15.75
C LEU A 159 10.88 -4.65 -17.01
N VAL A 160 11.94 -5.40 -17.21
CA VAL A 160 12.75 -5.34 -18.43
C VAL A 160 11.93 -5.77 -19.64
N GLU A 161 11.10 -6.79 -19.48
CA GLU A 161 10.17 -7.24 -20.53
C GLU A 161 9.17 -6.14 -20.92
N VAL A 162 8.57 -5.46 -19.93
CA VAL A 162 7.67 -4.33 -20.14
C VAL A 162 8.34 -3.20 -20.94
N ILE A 163 9.56 -2.80 -20.53
CA ILE A 163 10.31 -1.75 -21.20
C ILE A 163 10.60 -2.13 -22.67
N LYS A 164 11.02 -3.36 -22.91
CA LYS A 164 11.27 -3.85 -24.29
C LYS A 164 10.02 -3.87 -25.16
N LYS A 165 8.87 -4.18 -24.55
CA LYS A 165 7.61 -4.35 -25.30
C LYS A 165 6.90 -3.02 -25.59
N PHE A 166 6.94 -2.07 -24.68
CA PHE A 166 6.09 -0.87 -24.73
C PHE A 166 6.86 0.45 -24.89
N VAL A 167 8.20 0.44 -24.68
CA VAL A 167 9.00 1.66 -24.70
C VAL A 167 10.06 1.66 -25.80
N LEU A 168 10.69 0.51 -26.08
CA LEU A 168 11.73 0.35 -27.10
C LEU A 168 11.18 -0.25 -28.39
#